data_3fedf06e8a364c3c6706419aadd49fc5
#
_entry.id   3fedf06e8a364c3c6706419aadd49fc5
#
_cell.length_a   1.000
_cell.length_b   1.000
_cell.length_c   1.000
_cell.angle_alpha   90.00
_cell.angle_beta   90.00
_cell.angle_gamma   90.00
#
_symmetry.space_group_name_H-M   'P 1'
#
loop_
_entity.id
_entity.type
_entity.pdbx_description
1 polymer ?
#
loop_
_entity_poly.entity_id
_entity_poly.type
_entity_poly.pdbx_seq_one_letter_code
_entity_poly.pdbx_strand_id
1 'polypeptide(L)'
;MKALPSGETKQRHWLLYSPSTGCVFCFVCLLFKPKSQSSLVKDGFDAWDHINRLSDHEQSSDHRQALTQYSMRVANKETVDRVLVEEMEKEQNYWRSVLKRIVSTVKFLAVRGLAFRGSDEKFGSLSNGNFLGCLELLAEYDSFLAAHIERHGSSGRGTASYLSSKICDEFIGLMTSHVKNTILEELRIAKYFSFSVDSTPDITHVNQLTFTIRYVSTDGVPVERFLQFVPIASHTGESLFQVIKTTFQELGIPLADCLGQTYDNASNMAGVYNGDQAHVLNDNPRAVFIPCMAHSLNLSGNAAAESCVQAVTFFGVIQKLYVFLSSSTLRWHVLMEKLKTTDARGSVQKRLSETRWSARADAVNSLNSNYHVYLEVLQQIAEDPLQQKATQVEANSIIKALTKLETGF
;
A
#
# COMPACT_ATOMS: atom_id res chain seq x y z
N MET A 1 -15.93 52.35 17.41
CA MET A 1 -16.99 52.31 18.44
C MET A 1 -17.76 53.62 18.43
N LYS A 2 -19.05 53.60 18.78
CA LYS A 2 -19.88 54.81 18.93
C LYS A 2 -20.20 54.96 20.40
N ALA A 3 -19.89 56.14 20.97
CA ALA A 3 -20.34 56.50 22.33
C ALA A 3 -21.83 56.85 22.30
N LEU A 4 -22.58 56.27 23.17
CA LEU A 4 -24.01 56.60 23.36
C LEU A 4 -24.15 57.67 24.43
N PRO A 5 -25.29 58.43 24.47
CA PRO A 5 -25.53 59.41 25.51
C PRO A 5 -25.51 58.85 26.94
N SER A 6 -25.68 57.52 27.08
CA SER A 6 -25.57 56.78 28.33
C SER A 6 -24.14 56.51 28.80
N GLY A 7 -23.11 56.90 28.02
CA GLY A 7 -21.70 56.62 28.28
C GLY A 7 -21.24 55.22 27.80
N GLU A 8 -22.16 54.39 27.32
CA GLU A 8 -21.83 53.08 26.75
C GLU A 8 -21.24 53.21 25.35
N THR A 9 -20.36 52.29 24.98
CA THR A 9 -19.80 52.23 23.62
C THR A 9 -20.43 51.11 22.84
N LYS A 10 -21.01 51.40 21.65
CA LYS A 10 -21.58 50.43 20.75
C LYS A 10 -20.62 50.19 19.57
N GLN A 11 -20.37 48.91 19.26
CA GLN A 11 -19.56 48.56 18.11
C GLN A 11 -20.37 48.71 16.81
N ARG A 12 -19.76 49.30 15.79
CA ARG A 12 -20.35 49.45 14.44
C ARG A 12 -20.02 48.23 13.59
N HIS A 13 -20.79 47.17 13.75
CA HIS A 13 -20.57 45.91 13.05
C HIS A 13 -20.72 46.00 11.52
N TRP A 14 -21.33 47.06 11.00
CA TRP A 14 -21.52 47.29 9.56
C TRP A 14 -20.32 47.98 8.91
N LEU A 15 -19.31 48.40 9.67
CA LEU A 15 -18.12 49.10 9.18
C LEU A 15 -16.98 48.12 8.86
N LEU A 16 -16.48 48.18 7.65
CA LEU A 16 -15.35 47.40 7.17
C LEU A 16 -14.16 48.33 6.88
N TYR A 17 -12.98 48.02 7.41
CA TYR A 17 -11.74 48.72 7.07
C TYR A 17 -10.97 47.98 6.01
N SER A 18 -10.53 48.71 4.97
CA SER A 18 -9.65 48.19 3.91
C SER A 18 -8.21 48.68 4.14
N PRO A 19 -7.27 47.80 4.52
CA PRO A 19 -5.86 48.19 4.73
C PRO A 19 -5.18 48.68 3.45
N SER A 20 -5.61 48.18 2.29
CA SER A 20 -5.01 48.53 1.00
C SER A 20 -5.32 49.93 0.51
N THR A 21 -6.48 50.48 0.90
CA THR A 21 -6.94 51.82 0.53
C THR A 21 -6.88 52.80 1.67
N GLY A 22 -6.69 52.33 2.93
CA GLY A 22 -6.74 53.15 4.12
C GLY A 22 -8.14 53.66 4.48
N CYS A 23 -9.20 53.21 3.80
CA CYS A 23 -10.57 53.71 3.90
C CYS A 23 -11.46 52.72 4.66
N VAL A 24 -12.56 53.25 5.20
CA VAL A 24 -13.65 52.45 5.74
C VAL A 24 -14.86 52.44 4.82
N PHE A 25 -15.53 51.30 4.78
CA PHE A 25 -16.72 51.05 3.94
C PHE A 25 -17.89 50.54 4.78
N CYS A 26 -19.10 50.80 4.32
CA CYS A 26 -20.31 50.18 4.86
C CYS A 26 -20.62 48.93 4.07
N PHE A 27 -20.27 47.74 4.60
CA PHE A 27 -20.49 46.49 3.87
C PHE A 27 -21.99 46.19 3.64
N VAL A 28 -22.84 46.61 4.55
CA VAL A 28 -24.27 46.40 4.42
C VAL A 28 -24.85 47.21 3.26
N CYS A 29 -24.45 48.48 3.11
CA CYS A 29 -24.87 49.29 1.98
C CYS A 29 -24.22 48.81 0.66
N LEU A 30 -22.98 48.33 0.66
CA LEU A 30 -22.34 47.74 -0.47
C LEU A 30 -23.12 46.52 -1.02
N LEU A 31 -23.63 45.70 -0.13
CA LEU A 31 -24.39 44.48 -0.51
C LEU A 31 -25.83 44.80 -0.93
N PHE A 32 -26.53 45.70 -0.28
CA PHE A 32 -27.98 45.89 -0.45
C PHE A 32 -28.38 47.22 -1.09
N LYS A 33 -27.46 48.17 -1.18
CA LYS A 33 -27.66 49.47 -1.84
C LYS A 33 -26.41 49.95 -2.59
N PRO A 34 -25.90 49.14 -3.56
CA PRO A 34 -24.63 49.44 -4.27
C PRO A 34 -24.70 50.74 -5.10
N LYS A 35 -25.88 51.25 -5.41
CA LYS A 35 -26.07 52.50 -6.15
C LYS A 35 -26.19 53.72 -5.25
N SER A 36 -26.04 53.59 -3.93
CA SER A 36 -26.04 54.71 -2.99
C SER A 36 -24.92 55.70 -3.32
N GLN A 37 -25.20 56.99 -3.17
CA GLN A 37 -24.23 58.07 -3.46
C GLN A 37 -23.28 58.35 -2.27
N SER A 38 -23.37 57.57 -1.19
CA SER A 38 -22.54 57.71 -0.01
C SER A 38 -21.07 57.34 -0.34
N SER A 39 -20.13 58.14 0.14
CA SER A 39 -18.68 57.83 0.03
C SER A 39 -18.34 56.48 0.70
N LEU A 40 -19.05 56.08 1.74
CA LEU A 40 -18.91 54.77 2.38
C LEU A 40 -19.29 53.56 1.50
N VAL A 41 -19.86 53.84 0.30
CA VAL A 41 -20.20 52.78 -0.67
C VAL A 41 -19.35 52.89 -1.93
N LYS A 42 -19.00 54.10 -2.37
CA LYS A 42 -18.29 54.33 -3.63
C LYS A 42 -16.78 54.22 -3.48
N ASP A 43 -16.22 55.20 -2.82
CA ASP A 43 -14.78 55.43 -2.81
C ASP A 43 -14.11 55.04 -1.49
N GLY A 44 -14.91 54.77 -0.48
CA GLY A 44 -14.47 54.63 0.90
C GLY A 44 -14.43 55.98 1.62
N PHE A 45 -14.33 55.93 2.93
CA PHE A 45 -14.26 57.11 3.79
C PHE A 45 -12.94 57.09 4.57
N ASP A 46 -12.16 58.15 4.43
CA ASP A 46 -10.85 58.35 5.04
C ASP A 46 -10.71 59.68 5.81
N ALA A 47 -11.77 60.51 5.80
CA ALA A 47 -11.76 61.84 6.49
C ALA A 47 -12.01 61.67 7.98
N TRP A 48 -11.02 61.22 8.72
CA TRP A 48 -11.06 60.89 10.14
C TRP A 48 -11.36 62.10 11.06
N ASP A 49 -11.16 63.30 10.62
CA ASP A 49 -11.51 64.58 11.24
C ASP A 49 -13.05 64.87 11.20
N HIS A 50 -13.78 64.21 10.24
CA HIS A 50 -15.22 64.36 10.07
C HIS A 50 -16.00 63.11 10.49
N ILE A 51 -15.69 62.53 11.64
CA ILE A 51 -16.26 61.27 12.12
C ILE A 51 -17.81 61.32 12.27
N ASN A 52 -18.40 62.52 12.38
CA ASN A 52 -19.85 62.73 12.42
C ASN A 52 -20.57 62.16 11.17
N ARG A 53 -19.92 62.16 10.02
CA ARG A 53 -20.47 61.60 8.77
C ARG A 53 -20.80 60.10 8.88
N LEU A 54 -20.13 59.37 9.76
CA LEU A 54 -20.49 57.97 10.05
C LEU A 54 -21.83 57.89 10.78
N SER A 55 -22.13 58.86 11.65
CA SER A 55 -23.42 58.92 12.33
C SER A 55 -24.56 59.39 11.42
N ASP A 56 -24.26 60.30 10.49
CA ASP A 56 -25.22 60.76 9.49
C ASP A 56 -25.57 59.61 8.53
N HIS A 57 -24.54 58.81 8.15
CA HIS A 57 -24.76 57.62 7.33
C HIS A 57 -25.63 56.58 8.05
N GLU A 58 -25.39 56.32 9.36
CA GLU A 58 -26.24 55.42 10.17
C GLU A 58 -27.72 55.83 10.17
N GLN A 59 -28.00 57.15 10.11
CA GLN A 59 -29.35 57.71 10.13
C GLN A 59 -29.99 57.81 8.73
N SER A 60 -29.21 57.61 7.67
CA SER A 60 -29.72 57.70 6.29
C SER A 60 -30.76 56.58 6.03
N SER A 61 -31.75 56.92 5.14
CA SER A 61 -32.77 55.97 4.72
C SER A 61 -32.18 54.76 4.06
N ASP A 62 -31.15 54.93 3.22
CA ASP A 62 -30.47 53.88 2.48
C ASP A 62 -29.80 52.85 3.43
N HIS A 63 -29.05 53.38 4.45
CA HIS A 63 -28.41 52.52 5.44
C HIS A 63 -29.42 51.75 6.28
N ARG A 64 -30.49 52.39 6.75
CA ARG A 64 -31.55 51.74 7.54
C ARG A 64 -32.25 50.62 6.74
N GLN A 65 -32.60 50.88 5.50
CA GLN A 65 -33.19 49.86 4.62
C GLN A 65 -32.22 48.69 4.34
N ALA A 66 -30.97 49.00 4.07
CA ALA A 66 -29.95 47.99 3.85
C ALA A 66 -29.70 47.14 5.12
N LEU A 67 -29.65 47.79 6.28
CA LEU A 67 -29.49 47.09 7.56
C LEU A 67 -30.68 46.19 7.90
N THR A 68 -31.92 46.67 7.60
CA THR A 68 -33.13 45.86 7.77
C THR A 68 -33.10 44.63 6.85
N GLN A 69 -32.75 44.79 5.58
CA GLN A 69 -32.61 43.67 4.65
C GLN A 69 -31.53 42.70 5.08
N TYR A 70 -30.38 43.18 5.56
CA TYR A 70 -29.33 42.35 6.14
C TYR A 70 -29.80 41.56 7.34
N SER A 71 -30.45 42.24 8.30
CA SER A 71 -30.99 41.63 9.51
C SER A 71 -32.06 40.59 9.22
N MET A 72 -32.96 40.86 8.24
CA MET A 72 -33.93 39.87 7.78
C MET A 72 -33.28 38.65 7.17
N ARG A 73 -32.23 38.82 6.36
CA ARG A 73 -31.49 37.68 5.78
C ARG A 73 -30.70 36.88 6.82
N VAL A 74 -30.10 37.56 7.79
CA VAL A 74 -29.39 36.89 8.90
C VAL A 74 -30.37 36.18 9.84
N ALA A 75 -31.55 36.77 10.08
CA ALA A 75 -32.59 36.19 10.95
C ALA A 75 -33.39 35.08 10.26
N ASN A 76 -33.55 35.14 8.94
CA ASN A 76 -34.32 34.18 8.16
C ASN A 76 -33.49 32.91 7.92
N LYS A 77 -33.75 31.87 8.69
CA LYS A 77 -33.16 30.57 8.57
C LYS A 77 -33.50 29.81 7.25
N GLU A 78 -34.48 30.30 6.50
CA GLU A 78 -35.06 29.70 5.29
C GLU A 78 -34.76 30.50 4.02
N THR A 79 -33.60 31.14 3.91
CA THR A 79 -33.18 31.69 2.62
C THR A 79 -32.83 30.58 1.66
N VAL A 80 -33.18 30.73 0.37
CA VAL A 80 -32.85 29.76 -0.72
C VAL A 80 -31.36 29.40 -0.71
N ASP A 81 -30.49 30.38 -0.47
CA ASP A 81 -29.02 30.16 -0.39
C ASP A 81 -28.63 29.24 0.76
N ARG A 82 -29.31 29.32 1.90
CA ARG A 82 -29.04 28.49 3.08
C ARG A 82 -29.56 27.07 2.91
N VAL A 83 -30.77 26.91 2.36
CA VAL A 83 -31.32 25.59 2.04
C VAL A 83 -30.41 24.88 1.04
N LEU A 84 -29.93 25.60 0.02
CA LEU A 84 -29.00 25.05 -0.97
C LEU A 84 -27.67 24.63 -0.32
N VAL A 85 -27.09 25.44 0.59
CA VAL A 85 -25.86 25.08 1.32
C VAL A 85 -26.09 23.85 2.20
N GLU A 86 -27.21 23.78 2.93
CA GLU A 86 -27.54 22.62 3.77
C GLU A 86 -27.76 21.35 2.91
N GLU A 87 -28.35 21.45 1.75
CA GLU A 87 -28.49 20.33 0.79
C GLU A 87 -27.13 19.89 0.25
N MET A 88 -26.27 20.83 -0.15
CA MET A 88 -24.90 20.53 -0.58
C MET A 88 -24.09 19.87 0.54
N GLU A 89 -24.20 20.33 1.78
CA GLU A 89 -23.52 19.72 2.91
C GLU A 89 -24.04 18.30 3.21
N LYS A 90 -25.35 18.06 3.11
CA LYS A 90 -25.96 16.73 3.25
C LYS A 90 -25.44 15.79 2.16
N GLU A 91 -25.39 16.25 0.93
CA GLU A 91 -24.89 15.46 -0.19
C GLU A 91 -23.38 15.16 -0.05
N GLN A 92 -22.57 16.16 0.32
CA GLN A 92 -21.15 15.95 0.61
C GLN A 92 -20.93 14.93 1.74
N ASN A 93 -21.70 15.02 2.82
CA ASN A 93 -21.60 14.10 3.95
C ASN A 93 -22.05 12.67 3.57
N TYR A 94 -23.04 12.56 2.72
CA TYR A 94 -23.47 11.29 2.16
C TYR A 94 -22.32 10.62 1.36
N TRP A 95 -21.73 11.34 0.42
CA TRP A 95 -20.64 10.81 -0.40
C TRP A 95 -19.37 10.54 0.41
N ARG A 96 -19.02 11.39 1.36
CA ARG A 96 -17.92 11.11 2.30
C ARG A 96 -18.14 9.83 3.08
N SER A 97 -19.37 9.57 3.49
CA SER A 97 -19.73 8.36 4.22
C SER A 97 -19.62 7.10 3.35
N VAL A 98 -20.00 7.17 2.07
CA VAL A 98 -19.79 6.10 1.09
C VAL A 98 -18.29 5.86 0.89
N LEU A 99 -17.54 6.92 0.56
CA LEU A 99 -16.11 6.83 0.26
C LEU A 99 -15.29 6.31 1.43
N LYS A 100 -15.66 6.68 2.67
CA LYS A 100 -15.00 6.16 3.88
C LYS A 100 -15.04 4.63 3.95
N ARG A 101 -16.17 4.01 3.58
CA ARG A 101 -16.35 2.55 3.57
C ARG A 101 -15.54 1.89 2.47
N ILE A 102 -15.57 2.47 1.29
CA ILE A 102 -14.80 1.99 0.13
C ILE A 102 -13.30 2.03 0.42
N VAL A 103 -12.78 3.17 0.88
CA VAL A 103 -11.35 3.32 1.23
C VAL A 103 -10.96 2.37 2.36
N SER A 104 -11.83 2.16 3.36
CA SER A 104 -11.58 1.20 4.44
C SER A 104 -11.48 -0.24 3.91
N THR A 105 -12.34 -0.62 2.97
CA THR A 105 -12.33 -1.94 2.32
C THR A 105 -11.06 -2.11 1.48
N VAL A 106 -10.71 -1.12 0.67
CA VAL A 106 -9.46 -1.13 -0.11
C VAL A 106 -8.25 -1.31 0.80
N LYS A 107 -8.17 -0.51 1.87
CA LYS A 107 -7.08 -0.61 2.87
C LYS A 107 -7.04 -1.98 3.53
N PHE A 108 -8.18 -2.53 3.91
CA PHE A 108 -8.28 -3.86 4.55
C PHE A 108 -7.72 -4.95 3.64
N LEU A 109 -8.11 -4.97 2.37
CA LEU A 109 -7.65 -5.94 1.39
C LEU A 109 -6.16 -5.77 1.07
N ALA A 110 -5.72 -4.52 0.85
CA ALA A 110 -4.32 -4.22 0.54
C ALA A 110 -3.36 -4.66 1.65
N VAL A 111 -3.66 -4.34 2.91
CA VAL A 111 -2.82 -4.71 4.07
C VAL A 111 -2.69 -6.23 4.23
N ARG A 112 -3.68 -6.99 3.75
CA ARG A 112 -3.70 -8.46 3.85
C ARG A 112 -3.22 -9.16 2.58
N GLY A 113 -2.85 -8.42 1.55
CA GLY A 113 -2.43 -8.98 0.26
C GLY A 113 -3.52 -9.78 -0.44
N LEU A 114 -4.79 -9.41 -0.21
CA LEU A 114 -5.93 -10.10 -0.81
C LEU A 114 -6.23 -9.52 -2.20
N ALA A 115 -6.58 -10.39 -3.15
CA ALA A 115 -7.03 -9.98 -4.46
C ALA A 115 -8.32 -9.14 -4.35
N PHE A 116 -8.45 -8.09 -5.16
CA PHE A 116 -9.63 -7.22 -5.13
C PHE A 116 -10.77 -7.77 -5.97
N ARG A 117 -10.46 -8.27 -7.16
CA ARG A 117 -11.43 -8.65 -8.20
C ARG A 117 -11.77 -10.13 -8.15
N GLY A 118 -12.95 -10.46 -8.67
CA GLY A 118 -13.38 -11.80 -9.01
C GLY A 118 -13.54 -11.98 -10.52
N SER A 119 -14.20 -13.05 -10.92
CA SER A 119 -14.56 -13.31 -12.32
C SER A 119 -15.84 -12.59 -12.77
N ASP A 120 -16.61 -12.06 -11.83
CA ASP A 120 -17.84 -11.30 -12.05
C ASP A 120 -17.78 -9.98 -11.24
N GLU A 121 -18.43 -8.95 -11.71
CA GLU A 121 -18.47 -7.61 -11.06
C GLU A 121 -19.90 -7.23 -10.63
N LYS A 122 -20.73 -8.21 -10.28
CA LYS A 122 -22.12 -8.00 -9.87
C LYS A 122 -22.32 -8.28 -8.38
N PHE A 123 -23.06 -7.41 -7.71
CA PHE A 123 -23.54 -7.67 -6.36
C PHE A 123 -24.44 -8.93 -6.34
N GLY A 124 -24.34 -9.74 -5.29
CA GLY A 124 -25.04 -11.01 -5.14
C GLY A 124 -24.40 -12.20 -5.84
N SER A 125 -23.33 -11.99 -6.63
CA SER A 125 -22.60 -13.10 -7.26
C SER A 125 -21.60 -13.71 -6.27
N LEU A 126 -21.52 -15.05 -6.23
CA LEU A 126 -20.52 -15.77 -5.42
C LEU A 126 -19.09 -15.60 -5.94
N SER A 127 -18.92 -15.03 -7.14
CA SER A 127 -17.63 -14.85 -7.81
C SER A 127 -17.27 -13.38 -8.02
N ASN A 128 -17.87 -12.45 -7.27
CA ASN A 128 -17.68 -11.00 -7.44
C ASN A 128 -16.37 -10.44 -6.84
N GLY A 129 -15.57 -11.31 -6.22
CA GLY A 129 -14.29 -10.95 -5.65
C GLY A 129 -14.37 -10.34 -4.25
N ASN A 130 -13.20 -10.16 -3.63
CA ASN A 130 -13.16 -9.74 -2.24
C ASN A 130 -13.62 -8.29 -2.03
N PHE A 131 -13.46 -7.41 -3.01
CA PHE A 131 -13.87 -6.01 -2.85
C PHE A 131 -15.39 -5.89 -2.71
N LEU A 132 -16.16 -6.44 -3.65
CA LEU A 132 -17.61 -6.42 -3.57
C LEU A 132 -18.13 -7.30 -2.44
N GLY A 133 -17.56 -8.49 -2.23
CA GLY A 133 -17.95 -9.37 -1.14
C GLY A 133 -17.74 -8.76 0.26
N CYS A 134 -16.67 -7.99 0.46
CA CYS A 134 -16.47 -7.24 1.71
C CYS A 134 -17.50 -6.11 1.88
N LEU A 135 -17.87 -5.42 0.80
CA LEU A 135 -18.93 -4.40 0.86
C LEU A 135 -20.29 -5.04 1.17
N GLU A 136 -20.60 -6.20 0.61
CA GLU A 136 -21.79 -6.96 0.93
C GLU A 136 -21.83 -7.39 2.39
N LEU A 137 -20.74 -7.96 2.88
CA LEU A 137 -20.61 -8.32 4.30
C LEU A 137 -20.80 -7.13 5.24
N LEU A 138 -20.18 -5.98 4.91
CA LEU A 138 -20.37 -4.76 5.69
C LEU A 138 -21.82 -4.28 5.66
N ALA A 139 -22.51 -4.42 4.53
CA ALA A 139 -23.89 -3.99 4.36
C ALA A 139 -24.88 -4.80 5.22
N GLU A 140 -24.55 -6.02 5.63
CA GLU A 140 -25.37 -6.80 6.56
C GLU A 140 -25.53 -6.10 7.93
N TYR A 141 -24.54 -5.30 8.35
CA TYR A 141 -24.48 -4.64 9.65
C TYR A 141 -24.55 -3.12 9.54
N ASP A 142 -24.43 -2.56 8.33
CA ASP A 142 -24.45 -1.13 8.06
C ASP A 142 -25.62 -0.77 7.13
N SER A 143 -26.71 -0.34 7.74
CA SER A 143 -27.93 0.03 7.03
C SER A 143 -27.75 1.15 6.00
N PHE A 144 -26.78 2.07 6.24
CA PHE A 144 -26.44 3.13 5.29
C PHE A 144 -25.82 2.54 4.02
N LEU A 145 -24.86 1.62 4.16
CA LEU A 145 -24.22 0.96 3.02
C LEU A 145 -25.19 0.04 2.29
N ALA A 146 -26.03 -0.69 3.02
CA ALA A 146 -27.08 -1.53 2.43
C ALA A 146 -28.02 -0.71 1.53
N ALA A 147 -28.54 0.42 2.02
CA ALA A 147 -29.40 1.31 1.25
C ALA A 147 -28.66 1.93 0.03
N HIS A 148 -27.36 2.19 0.16
CA HIS A 148 -26.55 2.68 -0.95
C HIS A 148 -26.37 1.60 -2.04
N ILE A 149 -26.06 0.36 -1.66
CA ILE A 149 -25.91 -0.78 -2.59
C ILE A 149 -27.24 -1.08 -3.27
N GLU A 150 -28.35 -1.10 -2.54
CA GLU A 150 -29.70 -1.33 -3.10
C GLU A 150 -30.04 -0.27 -4.16
N ARG A 151 -29.72 0.99 -3.89
CA ARG A 151 -30.02 2.12 -4.79
C ARG A 151 -29.09 2.19 -6.00
N HIS A 152 -27.82 1.85 -5.83
CA HIS A 152 -26.77 2.11 -6.81
C HIS A 152 -26.02 0.85 -7.30
N GLY A 153 -26.16 -0.28 -6.66
CA GLY A 153 -25.40 -1.49 -6.97
C GLY A 153 -25.76 -2.16 -8.30
N SER A 154 -26.99 -1.93 -8.78
CA SER A 154 -27.49 -2.44 -10.07
C SER A 154 -27.72 -1.33 -11.10
N SER A 155 -27.29 -0.11 -10.83
CA SER A 155 -27.51 1.04 -11.69
C SER A 155 -26.75 0.89 -13.01
N GLY A 156 -27.44 1.11 -14.12
CA GLY A 156 -26.87 1.13 -15.46
C GLY A 156 -25.82 2.27 -15.64
N ARG A 157 -25.19 2.30 -16.81
CA ARG A 157 -24.18 3.32 -17.15
C ARG A 157 -24.71 4.74 -16.96
N GLY A 158 -23.99 5.56 -16.21
CA GLY A 158 -24.27 6.99 -16.05
C GLY A 158 -24.63 7.47 -14.65
N THR A 159 -24.77 6.58 -13.66
CA THR A 159 -25.03 6.96 -12.27
C THR A 159 -23.76 6.80 -11.42
N ALA A 160 -23.37 7.85 -10.70
CA ALA A 160 -22.23 7.77 -9.77
C ALA A 160 -22.59 6.85 -8.59
N SER A 161 -21.93 5.71 -8.51
CA SER A 161 -22.14 4.75 -7.40
C SER A 161 -20.92 4.60 -6.51
N TYR A 162 -19.74 4.85 -7.04
CA TYR A 162 -18.43 4.58 -6.41
C TYR A 162 -18.20 3.10 -6.04
N LEU A 163 -19.02 2.17 -6.56
CA LEU A 163 -18.98 0.74 -6.24
C LEU A 163 -18.28 -0.10 -7.32
N SER A 164 -17.92 0.50 -8.46
CA SER A 164 -17.32 -0.23 -9.58
C SER A 164 -15.84 -0.54 -9.33
N SER A 165 -15.35 -1.60 -9.98
CA SER A 165 -13.92 -1.96 -10.00
C SER A 165 -13.02 -0.82 -10.49
N LYS A 166 -13.49 -0.04 -11.48
CA LYS A 166 -12.77 1.13 -11.99
C LYS A 166 -12.55 2.18 -10.90
N ILE A 167 -13.56 2.44 -10.08
CA ILE A 167 -13.45 3.36 -8.94
C ILE A 167 -12.51 2.80 -7.87
N CYS A 168 -12.56 1.47 -7.62
CA CYS A 168 -11.61 0.81 -6.75
C CYS A 168 -10.16 1.06 -7.22
N ASP A 169 -9.89 0.91 -8.52
CA ASP A 169 -8.56 1.17 -9.10
C ASP A 169 -8.14 2.65 -8.96
N GLU A 170 -9.07 3.59 -9.13
CA GLU A 170 -8.79 5.01 -8.90
C GLU A 170 -8.40 5.28 -7.44
N PHE A 171 -9.09 4.67 -6.47
CA PHE A 171 -8.72 4.80 -5.06
C PHE A 171 -7.38 4.16 -4.74
N ILE A 172 -7.11 2.98 -5.29
CA ILE A 172 -5.78 2.34 -5.16
C ILE A 172 -4.71 3.30 -5.71
N GLY A 173 -4.93 3.87 -6.89
CA GLY A 173 -4.01 4.84 -7.50
C GLY A 173 -3.79 6.09 -6.63
N LEU A 174 -4.85 6.69 -6.10
CA LEU A 174 -4.78 7.86 -5.22
C LEU A 174 -4.04 7.54 -3.91
N MET A 175 -4.37 6.41 -3.28
CA MET A 175 -3.71 5.98 -2.05
C MET A 175 -2.23 5.67 -2.27
N THR A 176 -1.90 4.99 -3.36
CA THR A 176 -0.51 4.69 -3.77
C THR A 176 0.26 5.97 -4.02
N SER A 177 -0.33 6.93 -4.76
CA SER A 177 0.31 8.22 -5.04
C SER A 177 0.56 9.01 -3.75
N HIS A 178 -0.38 9.00 -2.82
CA HIS A 178 -0.22 9.68 -1.53
C HIS A 178 0.92 9.07 -0.70
N VAL A 179 0.95 7.73 -0.56
CA VAL A 179 2.03 7.03 0.15
C VAL A 179 3.38 7.28 -0.51
N LYS A 180 3.45 7.17 -1.85
CA LYS A 180 4.68 7.42 -2.62
C LYS A 180 5.18 8.85 -2.42
N ASN A 181 4.31 9.84 -2.52
CA ASN A 181 4.68 11.24 -2.30
C ASN A 181 5.20 11.48 -0.87
N THR A 182 4.59 10.88 0.14
CA THR A 182 5.06 10.96 1.53
C THR A 182 6.48 10.39 1.66
N ILE A 183 6.73 9.21 1.06
CA ILE A 183 8.07 8.60 1.07
C ILE A 183 9.09 9.50 0.36
N LEU A 184 8.72 10.09 -0.77
CA LEU A 184 9.61 10.99 -1.53
C LEU A 184 9.90 12.29 -0.76
N GLU A 185 8.94 12.82 0.00
CA GLU A 185 9.15 13.96 0.88
C GLU A 185 10.10 13.62 2.04
N GLU A 186 9.88 12.48 2.73
CA GLU A 186 10.79 11.97 3.76
C GLU A 186 12.22 11.82 3.20
N LEU A 187 12.34 11.26 1.99
CA LEU A 187 13.62 11.05 1.31
C LEU A 187 14.32 12.38 0.96
N ARG A 188 13.58 13.39 0.49
CA ARG A 188 14.14 14.73 0.19
C ARG A 188 14.71 15.40 1.44
N ILE A 189 14.02 15.21 2.58
CA ILE A 189 14.51 15.74 3.87
C ILE A 189 15.77 14.99 4.31
N ALA A 190 15.79 13.67 4.19
CA ALA A 190 16.95 12.85 4.55
C ALA A 190 18.15 13.07 3.61
N LYS A 191 17.89 13.41 2.35
CA LYS A 191 18.82 13.64 1.25
C LYS A 191 19.59 12.39 0.82
N TYR A 192 20.34 11.78 1.73
CA TYR A 192 21.17 10.60 1.45
C TYR A 192 20.41 9.30 1.66
N PHE A 193 20.61 8.37 0.75
CA PHE A 193 19.93 7.09 0.77
C PHE A 193 20.78 5.95 0.25
N SER A 194 20.34 4.74 0.50
CA SER A 194 20.75 3.54 -0.20
C SER A 194 19.52 2.84 -0.78
N PHE A 195 19.71 2.02 -1.80
CA PHE A 195 18.62 1.25 -2.38
C PHE A 195 18.96 -0.23 -2.50
N SER A 196 17.92 -1.03 -2.53
CA SER A 196 18.00 -2.46 -2.82
C SER A 196 16.99 -2.79 -3.91
N VAL A 197 17.40 -3.59 -4.87
CA VAL A 197 16.50 -4.17 -5.88
C VAL A 197 16.64 -5.68 -5.89
N ASP A 198 15.53 -6.34 -6.18
CA ASP A 198 15.45 -7.79 -6.35
C ASP A 198 14.41 -8.10 -7.42
N SER A 199 14.65 -9.12 -8.24
CA SER A 199 13.73 -9.50 -9.31
C SER A 199 13.07 -10.84 -9.03
N THR A 200 11.75 -10.87 -9.12
CA THR A 200 10.96 -12.09 -8.98
C THR A 200 9.88 -12.15 -10.05
N PRO A 201 9.60 -13.33 -10.64
CA PRO A 201 8.46 -13.48 -11.52
C PRO A 201 7.16 -13.41 -10.74
N ASP A 202 6.18 -12.69 -11.27
CA ASP A 202 4.82 -12.69 -10.75
C ASP A 202 4.03 -13.94 -11.20
N ILE A 203 2.77 -14.06 -10.79
CA ILE A 203 1.90 -15.19 -11.14
C ILE A 203 1.62 -15.29 -12.65
N THR A 204 1.84 -14.23 -13.40
CA THR A 204 1.70 -14.17 -14.86
C THR A 204 3.03 -14.43 -15.60
N HIS A 205 4.08 -14.82 -14.86
CA HIS A 205 5.45 -15.04 -15.37
C HIS A 205 6.13 -13.77 -15.91
N VAL A 206 5.66 -12.58 -15.52
CA VAL A 206 6.35 -11.32 -15.79
C VAL A 206 7.32 -11.05 -14.64
N ASN A 207 8.61 -10.83 -14.98
CA ASN A 207 9.61 -10.49 -13.99
C ASN A 207 9.38 -9.05 -13.49
N GLN A 208 9.27 -8.91 -12.17
CA GLN A 208 9.05 -7.65 -11.49
C GLN A 208 10.31 -7.27 -10.70
N LEU A 209 10.89 -6.13 -11.00
CA LEU A 209 11.97 -5.56 -10.20
C LEU A 209 11.37 -4.78 -9.02
N THR A 210 11.69 -5.23 -7.82
CA THR A 210 11.26 -4.60 -6.57
C THR A 210 12.21 -3.48 -6.20
N PHE A 211 11.68 -2.29 -5.91
CA PHE A 211 12.48 -1.15 -5.44
C PHE A 211 12.23 -0.91 -3.96
N THR A 212 13.29 -0.99 -3.18
CA THR A 212 13.30 -0.62 -1.74
C THR A 212 14.34 0.46 -1.51
N ILE A 213 13.99 1.52 -0.79
CA ILE A 213 14.89 2.60 -0.39
C ILE A 213 15.08 2.59 1.12
N ARG A 214 16.31 2.83 1.55
CA ARG A 214 16.70 2.99 2.95
C ARG A 214 17.37 4.35 3.15
N TYR A 215 16.91 5.08 4.15
CA TYR A 215 17.45 6.39 4.56
C TYR A 215 17.37 6.54 6.08
N VAL A 216 17.98 7.59 6.60
CA VAL A 216 17.92 7.92 8.04
C VAL A 216 16.97 9.09 8.23
N SER A 217 15.98 8.92 9.10
CA SER A 217 15.01 9.97 9.44
C SER A 217 15.69 11.12 10.21
N THR A 218 15.01 12.24 10.36
CA THR A 218 15.46 13.39 11.17
C THR A 218 15.78 13.03 12.61
N ASP A 219 15.15 11.97 13.14
CA ASP A 219 15.36 11.46 14.50
C ASP A 219 16.55 10.48 14.60
N GLY A 220 17.30 10.30 13.51
CA GLY A 220 18.44 9.38 13.46
C GLY A 220 18.08 7.90 13.32
N VAL A 221 16.80 7.58 13.04
CA VAL A 221 16.32 6.20 12.90
C VAL A 221 16.45 5.75 11.45
N PRO A 222 17.07 4.58 11.17
CA PRO A 222 17.06 4.01 9.82
C PRO A 222 15.64 3.58 9.44
N VAL A 223 15.19 4.03 8.28
CA VAL A 223 13.87 3.76 7.72
C VAL A 223 14.04 3.04 6.40
N GLU A 224 13.27 1.99 6.19
CA GLU A 224 13.23 1.22 4.95
C GLU A 224 11.83 1.27 4.36
N ARG A 225 11.73 1.62 3.07
CA ARG A 225 10.46 1.82 2.37
C ARG A 225 10.46 1.09 1.03
N PHE A 226 9.43 0.31 0.79
CA PHE A 226 9.11 -0.18 -0.54
C PHE A 226 8.55 0.96 -1.38
N LEU A 227 9.07 1.14 -2.60
CA LEU A 227 8.60 2.18 -3.53
C LEU A 227 7.60 1.64 -4.56
N GLN A 228 8.03 0.64 -5.33
CA GLN A 228 7.21 0.08 -6.40
C GLN A 228 7.80 -1.20 -6.97
N PHE A 229 6.98 -1.91 -7.75
CA PHE A 229 7.42 -2.91 -8.69
C PHE A 229 7.57 -2.28 -10.08
N VAL A 230 8.58 -2.73 -10.83
CA VAL A 230 8.77 -2.33 -12.23
C VAL A 230 8.92 -3.59 -13.07
N PRO A 231 8.06 -3.82 -14.07
CA PRO A 231 8.21 -4.99 -14.95
C PRO A 231 9.47 -4.86 -15.78
N ILE A 232 10.23 -5.96 -15.89
CA ILE A 232 11.46 -6.04 -16.66
C ILE A 232 11.38 -7.13 -17.71
N ALA A 233 11.95 -6.86 -18.89
CA ALA A 233 12.02 -7.81 -20.00
C ALA A 233 13.43 -8.42 -20.17
N SER A 234 14.46 -7.78 -19.60
CA SER A 234 15.85 -8.18 -19.72
C SER A 234 16.53 -8.20 -18.36
N HIS A 235 17.44 -9.17 -18.19
CA HIS A 235 18.24 -9.34 -16.98
C HIS A 235 19.72 -8.99 -17.17
N THR A 236 20.11 -8.28 -18.23
CA THR A 236 21.48 -7.79 -18.36
C THR A 236 21.74 -6.66 -17.39
N GLY A 237 22.95 -6.54 -16.85
CA GLY A 237 23.31 -5.48 -15.90
C GLY A 237 23.02 -4.08 -16.45
N GLU A 238 23.36 -3.82 -17.71
CA GLU A 238 23.05 -2.53 -18.34
C GLU A 238 21.54 -2.27 -18.44
N SER A 239 20.74 -3.28 -18.81
CA SER A 239 19.28 -3.10 -18.88
C SER A 239 18.66 -2.81 -17.51
N LEU A 240 19.13 -3.50 -16.46
CA LEU A 240 18.70 -3.27 -15.09
C LEU A 240 19.07 -1.86 -14.61
N PHE A 241 20.31 -1.43 -14.88
CA PHE A 241 20.75 -0.08 -14.59
C PHE A 241 19.90 0.99 -15.29
N GLN A 242 19.55 0.80 -16.56
CA GLN A 242 18.67 1.74 -17.26
C GLN A 242 17.28 1.83 -16.62
N VAL A 243 16.72 0.70 -16.18
CA VAL A 243 15.44 0.67 -15.45
C VAL A 243 15.57 1.43 -14.12
N ILE A 244 16.65 1.20 -13.36
CA ILE A 244 16.91 1.90 -12.09
C ILE A 244 17.03 3.41 -12.33
N LYS A 245 17.86 3.81 -13.28
CA LYS A 245 18.13 5.21 -13.62
C LYS A 245 16.85 5.93 -14.05
N THR A 246 16.08 5.33 -14.96
CA THR A 246 14.80 5.88 -15.41
C THR A 246 13.80 6.00 -14.27
N THR A 247 13.67 4.97 -13.44
CA THR A 247 12.77 4.97 -12.28
C THR A 247 13.12 6.11 -11.31
N PHE A 248 14.39 6.30 -11.00
CA PHE A 248 14.82 7.39 -10.13
C PHE A 248 14.60 8.77 -10.75
N GLN A 249 14.82 8.92 -12.06
CA GLN A 249 14.51 10.16 -12.78
C GLN A 249 13.02 10.50 -12.74
N GLU A 250 12.14 9.53 -13.02
CA GLU A 250 10.69 9.71 -12.96
C GLU A 250 10.19 10.09 -11.55
N LEU A 251 10.84 9.56 -10.51
CA LEU A 251 10.51 9.85 -9.12
C LEU A 251 11.18 11.13 -8.60
N GLY A 252 12.03 11.76 -9.39
CA GLY A 252 12.80 12.94 -9.00
C GLY A 252 13.80 12.65 -7.88
N ILE A 253 14.37 11.43 -7.84
CA ILE A 253 15.39 11.00 -6.89
C ILE A 253 16.76 11.15 -7.55
N PRO A 254 17.65 12.04 -7.05
CA PRO A 254 18.98 12.21 -7.62
C PRO A 254 19.87 11.00 -7.29
N LEU A 255 20.30 10.23 -8.29
CA LEU A 255 21.22 9.12 -8.09
C LEU A 255 22.55 9.59 -7.46
N ALA A 256 22.93 10.86 -7.64
CA ALA A 256 24.09 11.47 -7.02
C ALA A 256 24.05 11.50 -5.48
N ASP A 257 22.88 11.45 -4.85
CA ASP A 257 22.70 11.41 -3.40
C ASP A 257 22.65 9.97 -2.85
N CYS A 258 22.76 8.96 -3.71
CA CYS A 258 22.86 7.57 -3.32
C CYS A 258 24.23 7.25 -2.72
N LEU A 259 24.26 6.62 -1.54
CA LEU A 259 25.48 6.20 -0.84
C LEU A 259 25.67 4.68 -0.82
N GLY A 260 24.65 3.91 -1.17
CA GLY A 260 24.75 2.45 -1.14
C GLY A 260 23.77 1.77 -2.07
N GLN A 261 24.19 0.64 -2.60
CA GLN A 261 23.40 -0.24 -3.44
C GLN A 261 23.54 -1.68 -2.96
N THR A 262 22.44 -2.44 -2.95
CA THR A 262 22.41 -3.81 -2.45
C THR A 262 21.60 -4.70 -3.38
N TYR A 263 22.20 -5.81 -3.79
CA TYR A 263 21.58 -6.83 -4.64
C TYR A 263 21.97 -8.22 -4.17
N ASP A 264 21.41 -9.23 -4.80
CA ASP A 264 21.90 -10.60 -4.69
C ASP A 264 23.28 -10.75 -5.39
N ASN A 265 23.89 -11.93 -5.24
CA ASN A 265 25.24 -12.20 -5.80
C ASN A 265 25.19 -12.69 -7.26
N ALA A 266 24.06 -12.58 -7.95
CA ALA A 266 23.97 -12.94 -9.35
C ALA A 266 24.90 -12.05 -10.21
N SER A 267 25.55 -12.63 -11.20
CA SER A 267 26.59 -11.96 -11.99
C SER A 267 26.08 -10.74 -12.77
N ASN A 268 24.82 -10.75 -13.17
CA ASN A 268 24.15 -9.61 -13.82
C ASN A 268 23.90 -8.43 -12.86
N MET A 269 23.83 -8.69 -11.57
CA MET A 269 23.68 -7.67 -10.52
C MET A 269 25.03 -7.30 -9.91
N ALA A 270 25.74 -8.29 -9.35
CA ALA A 270 26.97 -8.10 -8.56
C ALA A 270 28.27 -8.15 -9.41
N GLY A 271 28.19 -8.32 -10.73
CA GLY A 271 29.36 -8.38 -11.60
C GLY A 271 30.16 -7.09 -11.59
N VAL A 272 31.48 -7.18 -11.34
CA VAL A 272 32.39 -6.02 -11.17
C VAL A 272 32.67 -5.26 -12.47
N TYR A 273 32.42 -5.85 -13.65
CA TYR A 273 32.70 -5.25 -14.95
C TYR A 273 31.43 -4.80 -15.67
N ASN A 274 30.45 -5.67 -15.76
CA ASN A 274 29.24 -5.48 -16.56
C ASN A 274 27.96 -5.77 -15.76
N GLY A 275 28.05 -5.93 -14.44
CA GLY A 275 26.88 -6.03 -13.56
C GLY A 275 26.26 -4.67 -13.30
N ASP A 276 25.03 -4.67 -12.81
CA ASP A 276 24.32 -3.45 -12.45
C ASP A 276 25.14 -2.57 -11.49
N GLN A 277 25.80 -3.19 -10.49
CA GLN A 277 26.68 -2.44 -9.56
C GLN A 277 27.76 -1.63 -10.25
N ALA A 278 28.35 -2.15 -11.32
CA ALA A 278 29.43 -1.47 -12.03
C ALA A 278 28.90 -0.26 -12.79
N HIS A 279 27.73 -0.38 -13.41
CA HIS A 279 27.07 0.75 -14.09
C HIS A 279 26.65 1.85 -13.10
N VAL A 280 26.10 1.48 -11.94
CA VAL A 280 25.76 2.44 -10.88
C VAL A 280 27.01 3.15 -10.33
N LEU A 281 28.11 2.41 -10.08
CA LEU A 281 29.38 2.98 -9.60
C LEU A 281 30.02 3.92 -10.63
N ASN A 282 29.90 3.64 -11.92
CA ASN A 282 30.38 4.51 -12.99
C ASN A 282 29.61 5.85 -13.03
N ASP A 283 28.31 5.82 -12.74
CA ASP A 283 27.45 7.02 -12.71
C ASP A 283 27.59 7.77 -11.37
N ASN A 284 27.74 7.04 -10.26
CA ASN A 284 27.96 7.58 -8.91
C ASN A 284 28.98 6.73 -8.12
N PRO A 285 30.27 7.13 -8.09
CA PRO A 285 31.32 6.40 -7.34
C PRO A 285 31.10 6.32 -5.83
N ARG A 286 30.16 7.09 -5.26
CA ARG A 286 29.83 7.07 -3.84
C ARG A 286 28.80 5.98 -3.46
N ALA A 287 28.11 5.41 -4.43
CA ALA A 287 27.11 4.37 -4.22
C ALA A 287 27.77 3.01 -3.96
N VAL A 288 28.32 2.81 -2.76
CA VAL A 288 29.08 1.61 -2.39
C VAL A 288 28.19 0.37 -2.53
N PHE A 289 28.67 -0.65 -3.23
CA PHE A 289 27.99 -1.93 -3.32
C PHE A 289 28.18 -2.76 -2.06
N ILE A 290 27.08 -3.24 -1.50
CA ILE A 290 27.04 -4.17 -0.37
C ILE A 290 26.22 -5.38 -0.80
N PRO A 291 26.82 -6.58 -0.89
CA PRO A 291 26.09 -7.77 -1.28
C PRO A 291 25.01 -8.13 -0.24
N CYS A 292 23.93 -8.75 -0.69
CA CYS A 292 22.89 -9.27 0.20
C CYS A 292 23.50 -10.32 1.14
N MET A 293 23.62 -9.95 2.42
CA MET A 293 24.25 -10.84 3.44
C MET A 293 23.47 -12.13 3.64
N ALA A 294 22.13 -12.08 3.56
CA ALA A 294 21.31 -13.29 3.67
C ALA A 294 21.55 -14.24 2.50
N HIS A 295 21.66 -13.71 1.28
CA HIS A 295 22.00 -14.51 0.10
C HIS A 295 23.42 -15.08 0.19
N SER A 296 24.39 -14.25 0.58
CA SER A 296 25.80 -14.68 0.79
C SER A 296 25.91 -15.80 1.84
N LEU A 297 25.20 -15.68 2.97
CA LEU A 297 25.15 -16.72 3.99
C LEU A 297 24.55 -18.04 3.45
N ASN A 298 23.46 -17.95 2.70
CA ASN A 298 22.84 -19.12 2.07
C ASN A 298 23.81 -19.83 1.09
N LEU A 299 24.49 -19.06 0.23
CA LEU A 299 25.49 -19.60 -0.68
C LEU A 299 26.66 -20.26 0.07
N SER A 300 27.16 -19.61 1.12
CA SER A 300 28.24 -20.17 1.94
C SER A 300 27.83 -21.49 2.61
N GLY A 301 26.60 -21.57 3.13
CA GLY A 301 26.06 -22.80 3.70
C GLY A 301 25.91 -23.91 2.66
N ASN A 302 25.44 -23.58 1.45
CA ASN A 302 25.33 -24.53 0.36
C ASN A 302 26.72 -25.04 -0.07
N ALA A 303 27.68 -24.13 -0.30
CA ALA A 303 29.04 -24.48 -0.67
C ALA A 303 29.73 -25.36 0.40
N ALA A 304 29.53 -25.05 1.70
CA ALA A 304 30.04 -25.89 2.79
C ALA A 304 29.44 -27.30 2.75
N ALA A 305 28.15 -27.44 2.48
CA ALA A 305 27.52 -28.77 2.36
C ALA A 305 28.02 -29.52 1.11
N GLU A 306 28.22 -28.83 0.00
CA GLU A 306 28.70 -29.41 -1.26
C GLU A 306 30.19 -29.83 -1.21
N SER A 307 30.97 -29.28 -0.31
CA SER A 307 32.36 -29.69 -0.09
C SER A 307 32.49 -31.06 0.58
N CYS A 308 31.42 -31.61 1.14
CA CYS A 308 31.40 -32.89 1.84
C CYS A 308 30.54 -33.91 1.10
N VAL A 309 31.13 -34.99 0.60
CA VAL A 309 30.45 -36.06 -0.16
C VAL A 309 29.30 -36.68 0.65
N GLN A 310 29.50 -36.86 1.95
CA GLN A 310 28.47 -37.39 2.85
C GLN A 310 27.27 -36.47 2.93
N ALA A 311 27.49 -35.15 3.05
CA ALA A 311 26.42 -34.16 3.08
C ALA A 311 25.66 -34.09 1.75
N VAL A 312 26.37 -34.15 0.60
CA VAL A 312 25.72 -34.20 -0.72
C VAL A 312 24.83 -35.43 -0.83
N THR A 313 25.34 -36.61 -0.43
CA THR A 313 24.58 -37.86 -0.42
C THR A 313 23.36 -37.76 0.49
N PHE A 314 23.53 -37.25 1.72
CA PHE A 314 22.46 -37.09 2.69
C PHE A 314 21.34 -36.16 2.18
N PHE A 315 21.66 -34.97 1.70
CA PHE A 315 20.66 -34.05 1.16
C PHE A 315 20.03 -34.62 -0.13
N GLY A 316 20.76 -35.40 -0.92
CA GLY A 316 20.21 -36.13 -2.06
C GLY A 316 19.14 -37.15 -1.65
N VAL A 317 19.35 -37.87 -0.53
CA VAL A 317 18.34 -38.81 0.01
C VAL A 317 17.11 -38.05 0.52
N ILE A 318 17.30 -36.96 1.23
CA ILE A 318 16.18 -36.09 1.71
C ILE A 318 15.34 -35.59 0.53
N GLN A 319 15.99 -35.08 -0.50
CA GLN A 319 15.28 -34.58 -1.71
C GLN A 319 14.54 -35.72 -2.42
N LYS A 320 15.17 -36.90 -2.55
CA LYS A 320 14.54 -38.07 -3.13
C LYS A 320 13.32 -38.52 -2.34
N LEU A 321 13.39 -38.52 -1.01
CA LEU A 321 12.25 -38.82 -0.13
C LEU A 321 11.09 -37.87 -0.37
N TYR A 322 11.38 -36.56 -0.40
CA TYR A 322 10.34 -35.54 -0.69
C TYR A 322 9.69 -35.76 -2.06
N VAL A 323 10.49 -35.88 -3.11
CA VAL A 323 9.99 -36.10 -4.48
C VAL A 323 9.17 -37.37 -4.58
N PHE A 324 9.65 -38.47 -3.98
CA PHE A 324 8.93 -39.75 -3.97
C PHE A 324 7.53 -39.63 -3.34
N LEU A 325 7.42 -38.99 -2.17
CA LEU A 325 6.15 -38.83 -1.46
C LEU A 325 5.24 -37.81 -2.14
N SER A 326 5.78 -36.66 -2.57
CA SER A 326 5.00 -35.56 -3.15
C SER A 326 4.53 -35.78 -4.58
N SER A 327 5.15 -36.68 -5.33
CA SER A 327 4.78 -36.99 -6.71
C SER A 327 3.50 -37.81 -6.86
N SER A 328 2.92 -38.30 -5.74
CA SER A 328 1.65 -39.01 -5.73
C SER A 328 0.75 -38.55 -4.59
N THR A 329 -0.46 -38.14 -4.91
CA THR A 329 -1.48 -37.76 -3.93
C THR A 329 -1.80 -38.87 -2.94
N LEU A 330 -1.79 -40.13 -3.39
CA LEU A 330 -2.02 -41.29 -2.55
C LEU A 330 -0.87 -41.48 -1.53
N ARG A 331 0.38 -41.44 -1.97
CA ARG A 331 1.56 -41.58 -1.09
C ARG A 331 1.62 -40.43 -0.07
N TRP A 332 1.29 -39.23 -0.51
CA TRP A 332 1.19 -38.06 0.37
C TRP A 332 0.07 -38.23 1.40
N HIS A 333 -1.07 -38.76 0.99
CA HIS A 333 -2.19 -39.02 1.91
C HIS A 333 -1.80 -40.05 2.99
N VAL A 334 -1.15 -41.14 2.62
CA VAL A 334 -0.66 -42.15 3.58
C VAL A 334 0.29 -41.52 4.62
N LEU A 335 1.21 -40.66 4.18
CA LEU A 335 2.09 -39.91 5.08
C LEU A 335 1.28 -39.02 6.04
N MET A 336 0.35 -38.24 5.50
CA MET A 336 -0.44 -37.30 6.31
C MET A 336 -1.31 -38.00 7.36
N GLU A 337 -1.89 -39.13 7.01
CA GLU A 337 -2.67 -39.95 7.97
C GLU A 337 -1.79 -40.50 9.09
N LYS A 338 -0.62 -41.03 8.76
CA LYS A 338 0.34 -41.52 9.77
C LYS A 338 0.84 -40.39 10.70
N LEU A 339 1.16 -39.23 10.15
CA LEU A 339 1.59 -38.08 10.95
C LEU A 339 0.50 -37.59 11.91
N LYS A 340 -0.77 -37.63 11.53
CA LYS A 340 -1.90 -37.28 12.39
C LYS A 340 -2.09 -38.27 13.56
N THR A 341 -1.95 -39.57 13.27
CA THR A 341 -2.17 -40.62 14.29
C THR A 341 -1.04 -40.71 15.30
N THR A 342 0.14 -40.23 15.00
CA THR A 342 1.33 -40.35 15.84
C THR A 342 1.57 -39.12 16.73
N ASP A 343 0.63 -38.16 16.79
CA ASP A 343 0.78 -36.87 17.48
C ASP A 343 2.12 -36.17 17.14
N ALA A 344 2.50 -36.31 15.88
CA ALA A 344 3.79 -35.88 15.35
C ALA A 344 3.92 -34.35 15.45
N ARG A 345 4.80 -33.88 16.32
CA ARG A 345 5.11 -32.46 16.47
C ARG A 345 6.15 -32.06 15.43
N GLY A 346 5.75 -31.30 14.42
CA GLY A 346 6.71 -30.76 13.48
C GLY A 346 6.11 -30.47 12.09
N SER A 347 6.89 -29.81 11.27
CA SER A 347 6.50 -29.53 9.88
C SER A 347 6.65 -30.79 9.02
N VAL A 348 5.77 -30.95 8.06
CA VAL A 348 5.88 -31.99 7.01
C VAL A 348 7.13 -31.74 6.17
N GLN A 349 7.71 -32.81 5.60
CA GLN A 349 8.89 -32.74 4.72
C GLN A 349 8.68 -31.70 3.61
N LYS A 350 9.65 -30.81 3.47
CA LYS A 350 9.67 -29.76 2.46
C LYS A 350 10.72 -30.04 1.40
N ARG A 351 10.50 -29.46 0.21
CA ARG A 351 11.47 -29.46 -0.86
C ARG A 351 12.72 -28.69 -0.45
N LEU A 352 13.89 -29.18 -0.80
CA LEU A 352 15.13 -28.43 -0.66
C LEU A 352 15.15 -27.25 -1.64
N SER A 353 15.81 -26.18 -1.22
CA SER A 353 16.03 -24.99 -2.05
C SER A 353 17.53 -24.81 -2.26
N GLU A 354 17.92 -24.51 -3.49
CA GLU A 354 19.32 -24.22 -3.84
C GLU A 354 19.76 -22.84 -3.32
N THR A 355 18.83 -21.95 -3.11
CA THR A 355 19.10 -20.55 -2.72
C THR A 355 18.80 -20.24 -1.26
N ARG A 356 18.16 -21.17 -0.51
CA ARG A 356 17.76 -20.94 0.88
C ARG A 356 18.23 -22.07 1.79
N TRP A 357 19.27 -21.84 2.58
CA TRP A 357 19.80 -22.79 3.56
C TRP A 357 18.75 -23.21 4.61
N SER A 358 17.86 -22.31 4.99
CA SER A 358 16.77 -22.62 5.92
C SER A 358 15.89 -23.79 5.46
N ALA A 359 15.68 -23.96 4.15
CA ALA A 359 14.92 -25.09 3.61
C ALA A 359 15.62 -26.44 3.89
N ARG A 360 16.95 -26.47 3.94
CA ARG A 360 17.71 -27.67 4.32
C ARG A 360 17.53 -27.96 5.81
N ALA A 361 17.62 -26.95 6.66
CA ALA A 361 17.40 -27.09 8.11
C ALA A 361 15.96 -27.57 8.40
N ASP A 362 14.96 -26.99 7.75
CA ASP A 362 13.55 -27.40 7.89
C ASP A 362 13.36 -28.87 7.47
N ALA A 363 13.97 -29.29 6.36
CA ALA A 363 13.86 -30.65 5.86
C ALA A 363 14.53 -31.66 6.80
N VAL A 364 15.71 -31.34 7.34
CA VAL A 364 16.41 -32.17 8.34
C VAL A 364 15.60 -32.26 9.62
N ASN A 365 15.09 -31.14 10.14
CA ASN A 365 14.28 -31.11 11.35
C ASN A 365 12.98 -31.94 11.18
N SER A 366 12.31 -31.84 10.02
CA SER A 366 11.14 -32.65 9.73
C SER A 366 11.47 -34.14 9.70
N LEU A 367 12.57 -34.52 9.04
CA LEU A 367 13.00 -35.92 8.98
C LEU A 367 13.38 -36.43 10.39
N ASN A 368 14.16 -35.66 11.14
CA ASN A 368 14.59 -36.04 12.46
C ASN A 368 13.42 -36.23 13.44
N SER A 369 12.48 -35.30 13.46
CA SER A 369 11.31 -35.36 14.34
C SER A 369 10.36 -36.51 14.02
N ASN A 370 10.31 -36.97 12.77
CA ASN A 370 9.34 -37.95 12.30
C ASN A 370 9.99 -39.15 11.61
N TYR A 371 11.26 -39.44 11.92
CA TYR A 371 12.06 -40.44 11.22
C TYR A 371 11.37 -41.83 11.15
N HIS A 372 10.83 -42.29 12.29
CA HIS A 372 10.14 -43.59 12.35
C HIS A 372 8.86 -43.59 11.48
N VAL A 373 8.14 -42.49 11.45
CA VAL A 373 6.93 -42.36 10.63
C VAL A 373 7.26 -42.47 9.14
N TYR A 374 8.33 -41.82 8.71
CA TYR A 374 8.78 -41.91 7.33
C TYR A 374 9.19 -43.34 6.94
N LEU A 375 9.89 -44.06 7.81
CA LEU A 375 10.24 -45.46 7.61
C LEU A 375 9.00 -46.35 7.52
N GLU A 376 8.04 -46.22 8.46
CA GLU A 376 6.80 -46.99 8.44
C GLU A 376 5.98 -46.75 7.16
N VAL A 377 5.85 -45.50 6.71
CA VAL A 377 5.15 -45.14 5.47
C VAL A 377 5.84 -45.76 4.26
N LEU A 378 7.17 -45.69 4.20
CA LEU A 378 7.92 -46.29 3.11
C LEU A 378 7.80 -47.81 3.08
N GLN A 379 7.82 -48.48 4.27
CA GLN A 379 7.61 -49.92 4.39
C GLN A 379 6.22 -50.30 3.94
N GLN A 380 5.19 -49.60 4.41
CA GLN A 380 3.82 -49.83 3.98
C GLN A 380 3.67 -49.72 2.45
N ILE A 381 4.30 -48.72 1.81
CA ILE A 381 4.27 -48.56 0.34
C ILE A 381 5.06 -49.69 -0.37
N ALA A 382 6.19 -50.12 0.20
CA ALA A 382 7.04 -51.17 -0.37
C ALA A 382 6.38 -52.54 -0.33
N GLU A 383 5.56 -52.80 0.70
CA GLU A 383 4.85 -54.09 0.92
C GLU A 383 3.46 -54.12 0.30
N ASP A 384 2.90 -53.00 -0.11
CA ASP A 384 1.55 -52.91 -0.69
C ASP A 384 1.52 -53.56 -2.09
N PRO A 385 0.77 -54.72 -2.25
CA PRO A 385 0.71 -55.42 -3.52
C PRO A 385 -0.04 -54.65 -4.61
N LEU A 386 -0.78 -53.60 -4.25
CA LEU A 386 -1.49 -52.75 -5.20
C LEU A 386 -0.59 -51.71 -5.84
N GLN A 387 0.61 -51.48 -5.31
CA GLN A 387 1.57 -50.55 -5.86
C GLN A 387 2.33 -51.15 -7.04
N GLN A 388 2.70 -50.31 -8.00
CA GLN A 388 3.56 -50.73 -9.11
C GLN A 388 4.93 -51.20 -8.57
N LYS A 389 5.50 -52.26 -9.20
CA LYS A 389 6.81 -52.81 -8.84
C LYS A 389 7.93 -51.76 -8.79
N ALA A 390 7.91 -50.82 -9.73
CA ALA A 390 8.88 -49.71 -9.74
C ALA A 390 8.78 -48.84 -8.46
N THR A 391 7.57 -48.56 -7.99
CA THR A 391 7.30 -47.81 -6.73
C THR A 391 7.79 -48.55 -5.50
N GLN A 392 7.54 -49.86 -5.44
CA GLN A 392 8.02 -50.72 -4.35
C GLN A 392 9.56 -50.76 -4.28
N VAL A 393 10.22 -50.89 -5.44
CA VAL A 393 11.70 -50.90 -5.58
C VAL A 393 12.26 -49.53 -5.15
N GLU A 394 11.62 -48.44 -5.55
CA GLU A 394 12.06 -47.07 -5.18
C GLU A 394 11.91 -46.84 -3.69
N ALA A 395 10.78 -47.22 -3.07
CA ALA A 395 10.58 -47.15 -1.64
C ALA A 395 11.65 -47.91 -0.86
N ASN A 396 11.94 -49.16 -1.25
CA ASN A 396 13.01 -50.00 -0.67
C ASN A 396 14.40 -49.35 -0.84
N SER A 397 14.66 -48.69 -1.97
CA SER A 397 15.93 -47.96 -2.17
C SER A 397 16.08 -46.80 -1.19
N ILE A 398 14.98 -46.06 -0.91
CA ILE A 398 14.99 -44.94 0.05
C ILE A 398 15.13 -45.48 1.48
N ILE A 399 14.45 -46.55 1.86
CA ILE A 399 14.62 -47.20 3.16
C ILE A 399 16.07 -47.58 3.39
N LYS A 400 16.70 -48.28 2.41
CA LYS A 400 18.11 -48.63 2.50
C LYS A 400 19.03 -47.43 2.65
N ALA A 401 18.73 -46.33 2.02
CA ALA A 401 19.52 -45.11 2.13
C ALA A 401 19.35 -44.44 3.52
N LEU A 402 18.12 -44.39 4.04
CA LEU A 402 17.82 -43.80 5.33
C LEU A 402 18.39 -44.66 6.54
N THR A 403 18.44 -45.96 6.38
CA THR A 403 18.92 -46.88 7.42
C THR A 403 20.44 -47.06 7.48
N LYS A 404 21.18 -46.41 6.57
CA LYS A 404 22.63 -46.39 6.67
C LYS A 404 23.10 -45.55 7.84
N LEU A 405 24.15 -45.99 8.53
CA LEU A 405 24.73 -45.30 9.71
C LEU A 405 25.06 -43.82 9.40
N GLU A 406 25.50 -43.54 8.17
CA GLU A 406 25.88 -42.22 7.66
C GLU A 406 24.68 -41.26 7.50
N THR A 407 23.46 -41.78 7.54
CA THR A 407 22.21 -41.00 7.43
C THR A 407 21.48 -40.87 8.76
N GLY A 408 21.89 -41.62 9.78
CA GLY A 408 21.24 -41.70 11.10
C GLY A 408 21.83 -40.78 12.17
N PHE A 409 22.55 -39.73 11.77
CA PHE A 409 23.11 -38.71 12.66
C PHE A 409 22.35 -37.41 12.60
#